data_53a9c64a01f75e37b7444bb8649e114a
#
_entry.id   53a9c64a01f75e37b7444bb8649e114a
#
_cell.length_a   1.000
_cell.length_b   1.000
_cell.length_c   1.000
_cell.angle_alpha   90.00
_cell.angle_beta   90.00
_cell.angle_gamma   90.00
#
_symmetry.space_group_name_H-M   'P 1'
#
loop_
_entity.id
_entity.type
_entity.pdbx_description
1 polymer ?
#
loop_
_entity_poly.entity_id
_entity_poly.type
_entity_poly.pdbx_seq_one_letter_code
_entity_poly.pdbx_strand_id
1 'polypeptide(L)'
;MEVPALAVPRALQGERSARITSPWAVGAIVAAFYLLLMGPGLIQNPYQFINIGRHFHAKASSSTVINHARTIDNKTGYDGQFYYFLAVDPTHGRDYMDAPGFIYSRIGYPMTVRALSGGNPTLIPYVMALVNILAAVGGTLAIAFFLRRHGLPPTWALLYGLFPGLILAVLRDLTEPMAFALAAAALLVFDPRSKLRLLASASIFGLAMLTRETVALFPAVVALGLLVGSGTVSTWRERLRWRVAGRNLIRSIAFAEIAFLPLFVWRHVVTAFVLPNVQTQEPYGSAQHVVGGTAGRFIAAIVPFHALGAQWPWTGEDVTNLITVVLPALLWSAIALALLRRKLTIEPWFVLANVAIFVIFLPNPIAVDYGSLGRASIGVVLAALLTLPQVATVLPTRGRFARGTLALWSLPVWLLTAILLNGIGPRFVW
;
A
#
# COMPACT_ATOMS: atom_id res chain seq x y z
N MET A 1 -16.30 -15.53 29.92
CA MET A 1 -15.75 -14.24 30.37
C MET A 1 -15.95 -13.27 29.21
N GLU A 2 -17.02 -12.49 29.25
CA GLU A 2 -17.30 -11.43 28.30
C GLU A 2 -16.22 -10.37 28.44
N VAL A 3 -15.50 -10.08 27.34
CA VAL A 3 -14.64 -8.88 27.28
C VAL A 3 -15.62 -7.71 27.19
N PRO A 4 -15.66 -6.81 28.19
CA PRO A 4 -16.50 -5.64 28.09
C PRO A 4 -16.09 -4.88 26.83
N ALA A 5 -17.08 -4.56 25.98
CA ALA A 5 -16.89 -3.61 24.90
C ALA A 5 -16.23 -2.39 25.52
N LEU A 6 -15.02 -2.05 25.06
CA LEU A 6 -14.27 -0.89 25.56
C LEU A 6 -15.18 0.32 25.39
N ALA A 7 -15.78 0.74 26.48
CA ALA A 7 -16.60 1.94 26.50
C ALA A 7 -15.70 3.11 26.12
N VAL A 8 -15.91 3.65 24.94
CA VAL A 8 -15.25 4.88 24.48
C VAL A 8 -15.63 5.96 25.50
N PRO A 9 -14.67 6.65 26.12
CA PRO A 9 -14.96 7.68 27.07
C PRO A 9 -15.93 8.71 26.48
N ARG A 10 -17.00 9.03 27.18
CA ARG A 10 -18.03 10.03 26.79
C ARG A 10 -17.44 11.37 26.33
N ALA A 11 -16.23 11.72 26.76
CA ALA A 11 -15.50 12.92 26.34
C ALA A 11 -15.17 12.95 24.83
N LEU A 12 -15.18 11.79 24.15
CA LEU A 12 -15.06 11.72 22.68
C LEU A 12 -16.42 11.66 21.98
N GLN A 13 -17.50 11.53 22.74
CA GLN A 13 -18.89 11.60 22.24
C GLN A 13 -19.44 13.05 22.26
N GLY A 14 -18.68 13.99 22.83
CA GLY A 14 -19.04 15.39 22.90
C GLY A 14 -18.84 16.08 21.56
N GLU A 15 -19.89 16.13 20.86
CA GLU A 15 -20.47 17.24 20.13
C GLU A 15 -21.49 16.68 19.13
N ARG A 16 -22.73 17.02 19.36
CA ARG A 16 -23.94 16.61 18.65
C ARG A 16 -24.02 16.98 17.17
N SER A 17 -22.92 17.14 16.45
CA SER A 17 -22.95 17.44 15.02
C SER A 17 -22.22 16.43 14.12
N ALA A 18 -21.58 15.42 14.65
CA ALA A 18 -21.18 14.30 13.84
C ALA A 18 -22.43 13.44 13.54
N ARG A 19 -23.31 13.87 12.67
CA ARG A 19 -24.06 12.94 11.83
C ARG A 19 -22.98 12.07 11.20
N ILE A 20 -22.76 10.91 11.84
CA ILE A 20 -21.68 9.98 11.49
C ILE A 20 -21.86 9.69 10.02
N THR A 21 -21.00 10.26 9.20
CA THR A 21 -21.03 10.05 7.76
C THR A 21 -21.00 8.55 7.55
N SER A 22 -21.93 8.02 6.82
CA SER A 22 -21.98 6.58 6.55
C SER A 22 -20.66 6.14 5.88
N PRO A 23 -20.06 4.98 6.19
CA PRO A 23 -18.94 4.44 5.41
C PRO A 23 -19.23 4.43 3.91
N TRP A 24 -20.47 4.16 3.53
CA TRP A 24 -20.89 4.19 2.12
C TRP A 24 -20.80 5.58 1.50
N ALA A 25 -21.10 6.63 2.25
CA ALA A 25 -20.93 8.01 1.78
C ALA A 25 -19.45 8.34 1.55
N VAL A 26 -18.55 7.85 2.43
CA VAL A 26 -17.10 8.00 2.27
C VAL A 26 -16.63 7.28 1.00
N GLY A 27 -17.07 6.04 0.78
CA GLY A 27 -16.79 5.30 -0.45
C GLY A 27 -17.32 5.98 -1.69
N ALA A 28 -18.56 6.53 -1.64
CA ALA A 28 -19.14 7.29 -2.76
C ALA A 28 -18.34 8.55 -3.11
N ILE A 29 -17.82 9.29 -2.11
CA ILE A 29 -16.95 10.44 -2.33
C ILE A 29 -15.68 10.03 -3.08
N VAL A 30 -15.02 8.94 -2.66
CA VAL A 30 -13.82 8.43 -3.32
C VAL A 30 -14.13 7.93 -4.72
N ALA A 31 -15.25 7.22 -4.91
CA ALA A 31 -15.70 6.77 -6.23
C ALA A 31 -15.94 7.95 -7.17
N ALA A 32 -16.69 8.96 -6.71
CA ALA A 32 -16.95 10.18 -7.49
C ALA A 32 -15.65 10.90 -7.86
N PHE A 33 -14.70 11.02 -6.92
CA PHE A 33 -13.39 11.62 -7.17
C PHE A 33 -12.65 10.91 -8.32
N TYR A 34 -12.51 9.58 -8.27
CA TYR A 34 -11.79 8.86 -9.32
C TYR A 34 -12.55 8.83 -10.65
N LEU A 35 -13.87 8.76 -10.63
CA LEU A 35 -14.67 8.82 -11.87
C LEU A 35 -14.55 10.19 -12.54
N LEU A 36 -14.55 11.26 -11.77
CA LEU A 36 -14.34 12.62 -12.31
C LEU A 36 -12.90 12.81 -12.83
N LEU A 37 -11.91 12.27 -12.10
CA LEU A 37 -10.50 12.39 -12.46
C LEU A 37 -10.14 11.57 -13.71
N MET A 38 -10.63 10.34 -13.82
CA MET A 38 -10.24 9.41 -14.87
C MET A 38 -11.26 9.34 -16.03
N GLY A 39 -12.52 9.64 -15.78
CA GLY A 39 -13.61 9.47 -16.75
C GLY A 39 -13.34 10.11 -18.10
N PRO A 40 -12.98 11.40 -18.17
CA PRO A 40 -12.65 12.04 -19.46
C PRO A 40 -11.53 11.34 -20.23
N GLY A 41 -10.49 10.93 -19.49
CA GLY A 41 -9.36 10.22 -20.08
C GLY A 41 -9.71 8.83 -20.57
N LEU A 42 -10.54 8.09 -19.84
CA LEU A 42 -11.00 6.75 -20.25
C LEU A 42 -11.82 6.82 -21.54
N ILE A 43 -12.65 7.86 -21.71
CA ILE A 43 -13.44 8.07 -22.93
C ILE A 43 -12.54 8.41 -24.13
N GLN A 44 -11.52 9.26 -23.93
CA GLN A 44 -10.64 9.70 -25.00
C GLN A 44 -9.59 8.66 -25.39
N ASN A 45 -8.84 8.17 -24.39
CA ASN A 45 -7.76 7.20 -24.60
C ASN A 45 -7.38 6.50 -23.30
N PRO A 46 -7.89 5.29 -23.03
CA PRO A 46 -7.60 4.56 -21.79
C PRO A 46 -6.11 4.21 -21.63
N TYR A 47 -5.35 4.12 -22.72
CA TYR A 47 -3.92 3.79 -22.67
C TYR A 47 -3.06 4.85 -21.98
N GLN A 48 -3.57 6.09 -21.79
CA GLN A 48 -2.83 7.14 -21.07
C GLN A 48 -2.54 6.77 -19.61
N PHE A 49 -3.39 5.93 -18.98
CA PHE A 49 -3.18 5.47 -17.61
C PHE A 49 -2.15 4.34 -17.53
N ILE A 50 -2.03 3.55 -18.58
CA ILE A 50 -1.01 2.50 -18.70
C ILE A 50 0.37 3.11 -18.98
N ASN A 51 0.41 4.24 -19.69
CA ASN A 51 1.61 4.98 -20.06
C ASN A 51 2.66 4.14 -20.79
N ILE A 52 2.27 3.58 -21.93
CA ILE A 52 3.15 2.73 -22.76
C ILE A 52 4.25 3.58 -23.40
N GLY A 53 5.50 3.19 -23.16
CA GLY A 53 6.68 3.86 -23.71
C GLY A 53 7.08 3.29 -25.06
N ARG A 54 7.62 4.14 -25.94
CA ARG A 54 8.06 3.77 -27.30
C ARG A 54 9.08 2.63 -27.28
N HIS A 55 9.99 2.62 -26.31
CA HIS A 55 11.03 1.61 -26.21
C HIS A 55 10.46 0.19 -26.08
N PHE A 56 9.52 -0.01 -25.15
CA PHE A 56 8.92 -1.33 -24.91
C PHE A 56 7.84 -1.67 -25.93
N HIS A 57 7.11 -0.66 -26.43
CA HIS A 57 6.17 -0.85 -27.52
C HIS A 57 6.87 -1.38 -28.79
N ALA A 58 8.05 -0.88 -29.12
CA ALA A 58 8.84 -1.36 -30.27
C ALA A 58 9.25 -2.83 -30.11
N LYS A 59 9.59 -3.28 -28.89
CA LYS A 59 9.85 -4.69 -28.59
C LYS A 59 8.59 -5.55 -28.73
N ALA A 60 7.45 -5.02 -28.34
CA ALA A 60 6.17 -5.70 -28.36
C ALA A 60 5.48 -5.66 -29.74
N SER A 61 5.93 -4.83 -30.67
CA SER A 61 5.33 -4.66 -32.00
C SER A 61 5.40 -5.90 -32.88
N SER A 62 6.30 -6.85 -32.59
CA SER A 62 6.35 -8.18 -33.22
C SER A 62 5.19 -9.09 -32.77
N SER A 63 4.50 -8.77 -31.68
CA SER A 63 3.34 -9.51 -31.20
C SER A 63 2.07 -9.01 -31.89
N THR A 64 1.37 -9.89 -32.56
CA THR A 64 0.06 -9.59 -33.19
C THR A 64 -0.99 -9.14 -32.19
N VAL A 65 -0.79 -9.44 -30.90
CA VAL A 65 -1.74 -9.19 -29.81
C VAL A 65 -1.58 -7.79 -29.21
N ILE A 66 -0.35 -7.25 -29.18
CA ILE A 66 -0.04 -5.95 -28.58
C ILE A 66 -0.08 -4.80 -29.60
N ASN A 67 -0.19 -5.13 -30.87
CA ASN A 67 -0.14 -4.18 -31.98
C ASN A 67 -1.23 -3.08 -31.98
N HIS A 68 -2.26 -3.24 -31.12
CA HIS A 68 -3.34 -2.26 -30.97
C HIS A 68 -3.06 -1.22 -29.88
N ALA A 69 -2.02 -1.42 -29.06
CA ALA A 69 -1.69 -0.49 -27.98
C ALA A 69 -1.09 0.80 -28.54
N ARG A 70 -1.59 1.94 -28.07
CA ARG A 70 -1.07 3.25 -28.47
C ARG A 70 0.08 3.65 -27.57
N THR A 71 1.20 4.01 -28.17
CA THR A 71 2.34 4.62 -27.46
C THR A 71 1.94 6.00 -26.96
N ILE A 72 2.16 6.25 -25.67
CA ILE A 72 1.84 7.52 -25.01
C ILE A 72 3.11 8.32 -24.72
N ASP A 73 4.20 7.64 -24.35
CA ASP A 73 5.47 8.24 -24.00
C ASP A 73 6.53 7.94 -25.07
N ASN A 74 7.31 8.95 -25.44
CA ASN A 74 8.40 8.80 -26.40
C ASN A 74 9.66 8.11 -25.83
N LYS A 75 9.68 7.83 -24.50
CA LYS A 75 10.80 7.21 -23.80
C LYS A 75 10.47 5.77 -23.36
N THR A 76 10.56 5.52 -22.07
CA THR A 76 10.43 4.20 -21.47
C THR A 76 9.04 3.87 -20.96
N GLY A 77 8.14 4.87 -20.80
CA GLY A 77 6.82 4.67 -20.23
C GLY A 77 6.87 4.47 -18.72
N TYR A 78 5.89 3.73 -18.18
CA TYR A 78 5.77 3.46 -16.73
C TYR A 78 5.41 2.00 -16.46
N ASP A 79 5.53 1.53 -15.21
CA ASP A 79 5.34 0.12 -14.82
C ASP A 79 3.97 -0.47 -15.20
N GLY A 80 2.92 0.35 -15.31
CA GLY A 80 1.59 -0.08 -15.74
C GLY A 80 1.58 -0.80 -17.09
N GLN A 81 2.49 -0.45 -18.00
CA GLN A 81 2.65 -1.11 -19.30
C GLN A 81 3.01 -2.59 -19.15
N PHE A 82 3.82 -2.94 -18.17
CA PHE A 82 4.24 -4.32 -17.95
C PHE A 82 3.11 -5.19 -17.43
N TYR A 83 2.26 -4.64 -16.56
CA TYR A 83 1.03 -5.34 -16.11
C TYR A 83 0.02 -5.49 -17.24
N TYR A 84 -0.07 -4.49 -18.12
CA TYR A 84 -0.86 -4.59 -19.36
C TYR A 84 -0.35 -5.71 -20.26
N PHE A 85 0.96 -5.75 -20.57
CA PHE A 85 1.56 -6.81 -21.40
C PHE A 85 1.32 -8.18 -20.79
N LEU A 86 1.47 -8.33 -19.50
CA LEU A 86 1.23 -9.58 -18.79
C LEU A 86 -0.25 -9.98 -18.78
N ALA A 87 -1.18 -9.04 -18.73
CA ALA A 87 -2.61 -9.33 -18.84
C ALA A 87 -3.00 -9.76 -20.27
N VAL A 88 -2.38 -9.16 -21.29
CA VAL A 88 -2.62 -9.49 -22.71
C VAL A 88 -1.99 -10.82 -23.08
N ASP A 89 -0.71 -11.01 -22.79
CA ASP A 89 0.05 -12.22 -23.15
C ASP A 89 0.89 -12.72 -21.95
N PRO A 90 0.33 -13.56 -21.09
CA PRO A 90 1.04 -14.08 -19.92
C PRO A 90 2.24 -14.95 -20.25
N THR A 91 2.29 -15.52 -21.45
CA THR A 91 3.35 -16.47 -21.86
C THR A 91 4.57 -15.76 -22.43
N HIS A 92 4.38 -14.71 -23.24
CA HIS A 92 5.46 -13.98 -23.90
C HIS A 92 5.66 -12.57 -23.34
N GLY A 93 4.83 -12.12 -22.38
CA GLY A 93 4.96 -10.79 -21.75
C GLY A 93 6.36 -10.50 -21.23
N ARG A 94 7.11 -11.54 -20.80
CA ARG A 94 8.50 -11.44 -20.34
C ARG A 94 9.46 -10.84 -21.37
N ASP A 95 9.17 -11.03 -22.67
CA ASP A 95 10.04 -10.60 -23.75
C ASP A 95 9.98 -9.08 -23.98
N TYR A 96 8.96 -8.42 -23.39
CA TYR A 96 8.64 -7.01 -23.58
C TYR A 96 8.91 -6.14 -22.35
N MET A 97 9.55 -6.67 -21.32
CA MET A 97 9.80 -5.96 -20.06
C MET A 97 11.27 -6.02 -19.64
N ASP A 98 11.69 -5.14 -18.75
CA ASP A 98 13.07 -5.04 -18.28
C ASP A 98 13.37 -5.90 -17.05
N ALA A 99 12.36 -6.14 -16.20
CA ALA A 99 12.49 -6.88 -14.94
C ALA A 99 11.41 -7.99 -14.81
N PRO A 100 11.42 -9.00 -15.71
CA PRO A 100 10.33 -9.99 -15.78
C PRO A 100 10.12 -10.75 -14.46
N GLY A 101 11.17 -11.13 -13.73
CA GLY A 101 11.05 -11.82 -12.44
C GLY A 101 10.32 -11.01 -11.40
N PHE A 102 10.54 -9.70 -11.36
CA PHE A 102 9.89 -8.78 -10.46
C PHE A 102 8.42 -8.55 -10.84
N ILE A 103 8.13 -8.35 -12.11
CA ILE A 103 6.77 -8.11 -12.61
C ILE A 103 5.91 -9.38 -12.48
N TYR A 104 6.43 -10.54 -12.87
CA TYR A 104 5.71 -11.82 -12.72
C TYR A 104 5.45 -12.19 -11.27
N SER A 105 6.27 -11.76 -10.31
CA SER A 105 5.99 -11.98 -8.90
C SER A 105 4.67 -11.35 -8.43
N ARG A 106 4.16 -10.35 -9.18
CA ARG A 106 2.93 -9.58 -8.92
C ARG A 106 1.77 -10.02 -9.80
N ILE A 107 1.62 -11.32 -9.99
CA ILE A 107 0.67 -11.93 -10.93
C ILE A 107 -0.81 -11.65 -10.59
N GLY A 108 -1.13 -11.37 -9.34
CA GLY A 108 -2.51 -11.22 -8.85
C GLY A 108 -3.30 -10.14 -9.60
N TYR A 109 -2.72 -8.96 -9.80
CA TYR A 109 -3.39 -7.86 -10.51
C TYR A 109 -3.61 -8.15 -11.99
N PRO A 110 -2.58 -8.44 -12.81
CA PRO A 110 -2.78 -8.66 -14.23
C PRO A 110 -3.67 -9.86 -14.54
N MET A 111 -3.65 -10.93 -13.73
CA MET A 111 -4.55 -12.07 -13.94
C MET A 111 -5.99 -11.77 -13.53
N THR A 112 -6.22 -10.95 -12.52
CA THR A 112 -7.57 -10.44 -12.20
C THR A 112 -8.12 -9.63 -13.38
N VAL A 113 -7.31 -8.73 -13.93
CA VAL A 113 -7.68 -7.94 -15.12
C VAL A 113 -7.97 -8.84 -16.32
N ARG A 114 -7.10 -9.81 -16.59
CA ARG A 114 -7.30 -10.77 -17.68
C ARG A 114 -8.59 -11.58 -17.52
N ALA A 115 -8.86 -12.08 -16.32
CA ALA A 115 -10.07 -12.85 -16.05
C ALA A 115 -11.34 -12.02 -16.27
N LEU A 116 -11.37 -10.77 -15.78
CA LEU A 116 -12.52 -9.87 -15.91
C LEU A 116 -12.73 -9.36 -17.35
N SER A 117 -11.66 -9.23 -18.13
CA SER A 117 -11.71 -8.80 -19.53
C SER A 117 -11.91 -9.96 -20.52
N GLY A 118 -11.90 -11.23 -20.04
CA GLY A 118 -11.87 -12.41 -20.90
C GLY A 118 -10.60 -12.49 -21.75
N GLY A 119 -9.53 -11.78 -21.37
CA GLY A 119 -8.29 -11.68 -22.15
C GLY A 119 -8.39 -10.81 -23.41
N ASN A 120 -9.48 -10.06 -23.58
CA ASN A 120 -9.67 -9.17 -24.72
C ASN A 120 -8.76 -7.93 -24.62
N PRO A 121 -7.77 -7.74 -25.52
CA PRO A 121 -6.81 -6.66 -25.45
C PRO A 121 -7.44 -5.25 -25.45
N THR A 122 -8.60 -5.08 -26.11
CA THR A 122 -9.27 -3.78 -26.21
C THR A 122 -10.02 -3.42 -24.91
N LEU A 123 -10.43 -4.43 -24.14
CA LEU A 123 -11.11 -4.23 -22.85
C LEU A 123 -10.13 -4.11 -21.69
N ILE A 124 -8.94 -4.70 -21.79
CA ILE A 124 -7.95 -4.72 -20.72
C ILE A 124 -7.66 -3.32 -20.16
N PRO A 125 -7.42 -2.26 -20.94
CA PRO A 125 -7.14 -0.93 -20.40
C PRO A 125 -8.28 -0.36 -19.53
N TYR A 126 -9.52 -0.59 -19.93
CA TYR A 126 -10.70 -0.16 -19.16
C TYR A 126 -10.86 -0.97 -17.88
N VAL A 127 -10.59 -2.29 -17.95
CA VAL A 127 -10.71 -3.18 -16.79
C VAL A 127 -9.57 -2.89 -15.80
N MET A 128 -8.36 -2.55 -16.24
CA MET A 128 -7.27 -2.11 -15.38
C MET A 128 -7.68 -0.90 -14.54
N ALA A 129 -8.16 0.14 -15.19
CA ALA A 129 -8.63 1.34 -14.52
C ALA A 129 -9.80 1.05 -13.57
N LEU A 130 -10.78 0.25 -14.00
CA LEU A 130 -11.94 -0.14 -13.19
C LEU A 130 -11.51 -0.90 -11.93
N VAL A 131 -10.62 -1.89 -12.05
CA VAL A 131 -10.10 -2.67 -10.92
C VAL A 131 -9.40 -1.76 -9.92
N ASN A 132 -8.60 -0.80 -10.39
CA ASN A 132 -7.90 0.14 -9.53
C ASN A 132 -8.85 1.13 -8.83
N ILE A 133 -9.87 1.64 -9.52
CA ILE A 133 -10.91 2.48 -8.91
C ILE A 133 -11.67 1.68 -7.84
N LEU A 134 -12.14 0.48 -8.18
CA LEU A 134 -12.86 -0.39 -7.24
C LEU A 134 -11.99 -0.77 -6.04
N ALA A 135 -10.69 -0.99 -6.24
CA ALA A 135 -9.74 -1.26 -5.17
C ALA A 135 -9.57 -0.05 -4.25
N ALA A 136 -9.38 1.15 -4.79
CA ALA A 136 -9.25 2.36 -3.99
C ALA A 136 -10.52 2.61 -3.15
N VAL A 137 -11.70 2.45 -3.74
CA VAL A 137 -12.99 2.56 -3.05
C VAL A 137 -13.16 1.47 -2.01
N GLY A 138 -12.89 0.21 -2.37
CA GLY A 138 -13.01 -0.95 -1.49
C GLY A 138 -12.08 -0.89 -0.28
N GLY A 139 -10.82 -0.49 -0.47
CA GLY A 139 -9.87 -0.25 0.61
C GLY A 139 -10.32 0.88 1.55
N THR A 140 -10.82 1.98 0.98
CA THR A 140 -11.40 3.08 1.76
C THR A 140 -12.61 2.62 2.58
N LEU A 141 -13.51 1.85 1.98
CA LEU A 141 -14.67 1.29 2.68
C LEU A 141 -14.25 0.35 3.81
N ALA A 142 -13.27 -0.53 3.57
CA ALA A 142 -12.76 -1.44 4.60
C ALA A 142 -12.22 -0.67 5.81
N ILE A 143 -11.45 0.39 5.58
CA ILE A 143 -10.93 1.27 6.63
C ILE A 143 -12.07 2.04 7.32
N ALA A 144 -13.03 2.57 6.56
CA ALA A 144 -14.17 3.30 7.10
C ALA A 144 -15.04 2.42 8.02
N PHE A 145 -15.29 1.17 7.64
CA PHE A 145 -15.99 0.21 8.50
C PHE A 145 -15.17 -0.19 9.72
N PHE A 146 -13.85 -0.36 9.56
CA PHE A 146 -12.94 -0.62 10.68
C PHE A 146 -13.00 0.53 11.70
N LEU A 147 -12.87 1.78 11.27
CA LEU A 147 -12.92 2.96 12.14
C LEU A 147 -14.27 3.08 12.84
N ARG A 148 -15.38 2.90 12.10
CA ARG A 148 -16.74 2.92 12.66
C ARG A 148 -16.94 1.85 13.73
N ARG A 149 -16.41 0.63 13.53
CA ARG A 149 -16.48 -0.47 14.50
C ARG A 149 -15.77 -0.08 15.82
N HIS A 150 -14.79 0.80 15.76
CA HIS A 150 -14.05 1.31 16.92
C HIS A 150 -14.56 2.67 17.43
N GLY A 151 -15.73 3.12 16.98
CA GLY A 151 -16.35 4.38 17.44
C GLY A 151 -15.68 5.65 16.90
N LEU A 152 -14.88 5.55 15.85
CA LEU A 152 -14.23 6.70 15.20
C LEU A 152 -15.00 7.13 13.93
N PRO A 153 -14.90 8.43 13.55
CA PRO A 153 -15.51 8.93 12.32
C PRO A 153 -14.97 8.20 11.09
N PRO A 154 -15.83 7.60 10.25
CA PRO A 154 -15.43 6.95 8.99
C PRO A 154 -14.71 7.87 8.01
N THR A 155 -14.93 9.18 8.12
CA THR A 155 -14.32 10.21 7.25
C THR A 155 -12.79 10.20 7.28
N TRP A 156 -12.16 9.70 8.36
CA TRP A 156 -10.71 9.52 8.38
C TRP A 156 -10.19 8.58 7.29
N ALA A 157 -11.03 7.68 6.77
CA ALA A 157 -10.66 6.81 5.67
C ALA A 157 -10.44 7.57 4.34
N LEU A 158 -10.94 8.80 4.20
CA LEU A 158 -10.64 9.67 3.05
C LEU A 158 -9.13 9.93 2.92
N LEU A 159 -8.39 9.94 4.04
CA LEU A 159 -6.93 10.09 4.01
C LEU A 159 -6.22 8.94 3.25
N TYR A 160 -6.80 7.75 3.25
CA TYR A 160 -6.31 6.64 2.45
C TYR A 160 -6.81 6.76 1.00
N GLY A 161 -8.12 6.92 0.80
CA GLY A 161 -8.73 6.92 -0.53
C GLY A 161 -8.26 8.07 -1.42
N LEU A 162 -7.92 9.21 -0.81
CA LEU A 162 -7.43 10.41 -1.49
C LEU A 162 -5.93 10.66 -1.20
N PHE A 163 -5.20 9.65 -0.74
CA PHE A 163 -3.77 9.76 -0.53
C PHE A 163 -3.04 9.92 -1.87
N PRO A 164 -2.16 10.92 -2.05
CA PRO A 164 -1.52 11.18 -3.33
C PRO A 164 -0.78 9.98 -3.92
N GLY A 165 -0.09 9.21 -3.08
CA GLY A 165 0.57 7.97 -3.53
C GLY A 165 -0.40 6.93 -4.08
N LEU A 166 -1.61 6.82 -3.50
CA LEU A 166 -2.67 5.96 -4.01
C LEU A 166 -3.26 6.53 -5.32
N ILE A 167 -3.49 7.83 -5.39
CA ILE A 167 -3.97 8.50 -6.60
C ILE A 167 -3.00 8.25 -7.76
N LEU A 168 -1.71 8.45 -7.55
CA LEU A 168 -0.69 8.17 -8.56
C LEU A 168 -0.67 6.71 -8.99
N ALA A 169 -0.80 5.77 -8.03
CA ALA A 169 -0.86 4.35 -8.35
C ALA A 169 -2.09 3.98 -9.19
N VAL A 170 -3.25 4.58 -8.92
CA VAL A 170 -4.46 4.40 -9.73
C VAL A 170 -4.28 5.01 -11.12
N LEU A 171 -3.74 6.23 -11.22
CA LEU A 171 -3.51 6.93 -12.50
C LEU A 171 -2.45 6.27 -13.39
N ARG A 172 -1.66 5.35 -12.85
CA ARG A 172 -0.59 4.62 -13.58
C ARG A 172 -0.86 3.13 -13.70
N ASP A 173 -2.08 2.70 -13.40
CA ASP A 173 -2.53 1.30 -13.49
C ASP A 173 -1.59 0.31 -12.80
N LEU A 174 -1.22 0.64 -11.55
CA LEU A 174 -0.28 -0.14 -10.74
C LEU A 174 -0.99 -1.13 -9.81
N THR A 175 -0.19 -1.96 -9.15
CA THR A 175 -0.68 -3.04 -8.28
C THR A 175 -1.04 -2.60 -6.87
N GLU A 176 -0.52 -1.46 -6.41
CA GLU A 176 -0.68 -0.95 -5.04
C GLU A 176 -2.14 -0.81 -4.61
N PRO A 177 -3.05 -0.21 -5.43
CA PRO A 177 -4.44 -0.03 -5.01
C PRO A 177 -5.11 -1.34 -4.63
N MET A 178 -4.98 -2.38 -5.47
CA MET A 178 -5.59 -3.69 -5.22
C MET A 178 -4.92 -4.39 -4.03
N ALA A 179 -3.59 -4.35 -3.91
CA ALA A 179 -2.86 -5.03 -2.86
C ALA A 179 -3.21 -4.48 -1.47
N PHE A 180 -3.18 -3.15 -1.30
CA PHE A 180 -3.50 -2.52 -0.01
C PHE A 180 -5.00 -2.53 0.31
N ALA A 181 -5.88 -2.53 -0.69
CA ALA A 181 -7.30 -2.76 -0.49
C ALA A 181 -7.59 -4.16 0.06
N LEU A 182 -6.96 -5.18 -0.51
CA LEU A 182 -7.04 -6.55 0.00
C LEU A 182 -6.46 -6.65 1.42
N ALA A 183 -5.34 -5.98 1.71
CA ALA A 183 -4.79 -5.94 3.06
C ALA A 183 -5.76 -5.29 4.07
N ALA A 184 -6.39 -4.19 3.70
CA ALA A 184 -7.39 -3.52 4.53
C ALA A 184 -8.62 -4.43 4.76
N ALA A 185 -9.09 -5.13 3.72
CA ALA A 185 -10.18 -6.09 3.82
C ALA A 185 -9.82 -7.29 4.71
N ALA A 186 -8.60 -7.84 4.56
CA ALA A 186 -8.10 -8.92 5.40
C ALA A 186 -8.11 -8.54 6.89
N LEU A 187 -7.65 -7.32 7.22
CA LEU A 187 -7.64 -6.81 8.59
C LEU A 187 -9.05 -6.49 9.13
N LEU A 188 -9.97 -6.05 8.29
CA LEU A 188 -11.37 -5.85 8.67
C LEU A 188 -12.06 -7.19 9.02
N VAL A 189 -11.75 -8.25 8.26
CA VAL A 189 -12.29 -9.61 8.48
C VAL A 189 -11.59 -10.31 9.64
N PHE A 190 -10.35 -9.97 9.94
CA PHE A 190 -9.54 -10.64 10.96
C PHE A 190 -10.24 -10.72 12.32
N ASP A 191 -10.30 -11.95 12.85
CA ASP A 191 -10.78 -12.24 14.20
C ASP A 191 -10.08 -13.50 14.73
N PRO A 192 -9.20 -13.38 15.72
CA PRO A 192 -8.44 -14.52 16.24
C PRO A 192 -9.30 -15.56 16.97
N ARG A 193 -10.57 -15.25 17.27
CA ARG A 193 -11.50 -16.15 17.95
C ARG A 193 -12.28 -17.04 16.99
N SER A 194 -12.46 -16.60 15.76
CA SER A 194 -13.22 -17.31 14.71
C SER A 194 -12.26 -17.99 13.74
N LYS A 195 -12.29 -19.32 13.66
CA LYS A 195 -11.46 -20.08 12.69
C LYS A 195 -11.75 -19.66 11.25
N LEU A 196 -13.03 -19.49 10.89
CA LEU A 196 -13.43 -19.11 9.53
C LEU A 196 -12.92 -17.72 9.16
N ARG A 197 -13.04 -16.74 10.05
CA ARG A 197 -12.56 -15.38 9.81
C ARG A 197 -11.03 -15.30 9.79
N LEU A 198 -10.35 -16.12 10.60
CA LEU A 198 -8.91 -16.25 10.57
C LEU A 198 -8.43 -16.82 9.23
N LEU A 199 -9.07 -17.90 8.75
CA LEU A 199 -8.79 -18.49 7.45
C LEU A 199 -9.07 -17.49 6.31
N ALA A 200 -10.24 -16.84 6.31
CA ALA A 200 -10.59 -15.85 5.29
C ALA A 200 -9.57 -14.69 5.25
N SER A 201 -9.18 -14.17 6.42
CA SER A 201 -8.15 -13.12 6.51
C SER A 201 -6.82 -13.57 5.94
N ALA A 202 -6.34 -14.77 6.28
CA ALA A 202 -5.09 -15.33 5.76
C ALA A 202 -5.13 -15.51 4.24
N SER A 203 -6.25 -16.04 3.71
CA SER A 203 -6.43 -16.22 2.25
C SER A 203 -6.46 -14.89 1.50
N ILE A 204 -7.14 -13.87 2.05
CA ILE A 204 -7.15 -12.54 1.45
C ILE A 204 -5.73 -11.92 1.47
N PHE A 205 -4.96 -12.14 2.53
CA PHE A 205 -3.56 -11.72 2.54
C PHE A 205 -2.71 -12.46 1.51
N GLY A 206 -2.96 -13.75 1.28
CA GLY A 206 -2.30 -14.51 0.21
C GLY A 206 -2.54 -13.90 -1.17
N LEU A 207 -3.79 -13.52 -1.48
CA LEU A 207 -4.13 -12.80 -2.71
C LEU A 207 -3.48 -11.39 -2.76
N ALA A 208 -3.44 -10.68 -1.64
CA ALA A 208 -2.79 -9.39 -1.56
C ALA A 208 -1.29 -9.48 -1.87
N MET A 209 -0.60 -10.51 -1.35
CA MET A 209 0.82 -10.73 -1.60
C MET A 209 1.13 -11.19 -3.02
N LEU A 210 0.25 -11.98 -3.65
CA LEU A 210 0.34 -12.28 -5.09
C LEU A 210 0.14 -11.04 -5.96
N THR A 211 -0.54 -10.01 -5.41
CA THR A 211 -0.71 -8.73 -6.07
C THR A 211 0.52 -7.83 -5.85
N ARG A 212 1.08 -7.81 -4.62
CA ARG A 212 2.28 -7.06 -4.28
C ARG A 212 2.92 -7.59 -3.00
N GLU A 213 4.17 -8.01 -3.09
CA GLU A 213 4.94 -8.61 -2.00
C GLU A 213 5.13 -7.68 -0.79
N THR A 214 5.10 -6.36 -1.00
CA THR A 214 5.31 -5.38 0.07
C THR A 214 4.23 -5.40 1.15
N VAL A 215 3.06 -5.98 0.85
CA VAL A 215 1.97 -6.19 1.82
C VAL A 215 2.35 -7.23 2.88
N ALA A 216 3.37 -8.07 2.65
CA ALA A 216 3.81 -9.14 3.56
C ALA A 216 4.04 -8.70 5.01
N LEU A 217 4.33 -7.41 5.24
CA LEU A 217 4.51 -6.85 6.58
C LEU A 217 3.25 -6.98 7.46
N PHE A 218 2.06 -6.86 6.85
CA PHE A 218 0.82 -6.96 7.61
C PHE A 218 0.54 -8.38 8.11
N PRO A 219 0.51 -9.43 7.28
CA PRO A 219 0.34 -10.79 7.77
C PRO A 219 1.49 -11.27 8.66
N ALA A 220 2.73 -10.79 8.47
CA ALA A 220 3.84 -11.10 9.37
C ALA A 220 3.58 -10.57 10.79
N VAL A 221 3.17 -9.30 10.91
CA VAL A 221 2.82 -8.72 12.21
C VAL A 221 1.61 -9.43 12.83
N VAL A 222 0.59 -9.79 12.04
CA VAL A 222 -0.57 -10.56 12.52
C VAL A 222 -0.12 -11.94 13.05
N ALA A 223 0.71 -12.67 12.31
CA ALA A 223 1.23 -13.97 12.72
C ALA A 223 2.02 -13.89 14.04
N LEU A 224 2.91 -12.89 14.16
CA LEU A 224 3.63 -12.61 15.40
C LEU A 224 2.67 -12.25 16.55
N GLY A 225 1.63 -11.47 16.28
CA GLY A 225 0.60 -11.15 17.26
C GLY A 225 -0.17 -12.37 17.75
N LEU A 226 -0.50 -13.30 16.85
CA LEU A 226 -1.12 -14.58 17.19
C LEU A 226 -0.21 -15.44 18.05
N LEU A 227 1.09 -15.50 17.73
CA LEU A 227 2.09 -16.25 18.46
C LEU A 227 2.22 -15.76 19.89
N VAL A 228 2.33 -14.46 20.09
CA VAL A 228 2.49 -13.83 21.40
C VAL A 228 1.19 -13.88 22.23
N GLY A 229 0.05 -14.12 21.58
CA GLY A 229 -1.27 -14.09 22.20
C GLY A 229 -1.77 -12.65 22.40
N SER A 230 -2.85 -12.29 21.77
CA SER A 230 -3.49 -10.96 21.86
C SER A 230 -4.27 -10.72 23.17
N GLY A 231 -3.87 -11.37 24.26
CA GLY A 231 -4.42 -11.12 25.59
C GLY A 231 -3.87 -9.81 26.18
N THR A 232 -4.67 -9.12 26.94
CA THR A 232 -4.27 -7.98 27.79
C THR A 232 -3.24 -8.43 28.83
N VAL A 233 -1.96 -8.40 28.47
CA VAL A 233 -0.86 -8.66 29.41
C VAL A 233 -0.24 -7.33 29.78
N SER A 234 -0.17 -7.08 31.07
CA SER A 234 0.16 -5.77 31.62
C SER A 234 1.65 -5.41 31.58
N THR A 235 2.53 -6.40 31.42
CA THR A 235 4.00 -6.15 31.42
C THR A 235 4.78 -7.04 30.47
N TRP A 236 5.91 -6.52 29.94
CA TRP A 236 6.88 -7.24 29.12
C TRP A 236 7.42 -8.51 29.81
N ARG A 237 7.62 -8.46 31.13
CA ARG A 237 8.17 -9.56 31.92
C ARG A 237 7.24 -10.77 32.00
N GLU A 238 5.93 -10.58 31.97
CA GLU A 238 4.95 -11.68 32.01
C GLU A 238 4.84 -12.40 30.67
N ARG A 239 5.10 -11.72 29.55
CA ARG A 239 5.10 -12.33 28.21
C ARG A 239 6.38 -13.09 27.89
N LEU A 240 7.51 -12.68 28.42
CA LEU A 240 8.77 -13.44 28.28
C LEU A 240 8.79 -14.76 29.07
N ARG A 241 7.82 -15.01 29.93
CA ARG A 241 7.60 -16.34 30.50
C ARG A 241 7.00 -17.25 29.42
N TRP A 242 7.87 -17.88 28.67
CA TRP A 242 7.79 -18.78 27.53
C TRP A 242 6.73 -19.91 27.59
N ARG A 243 5.52 -19.65 28.02
CA ARG A 243 4.38 -20.49 27.73
C ARG A 243 3.61 -19.88 26.54
N VAL A 244 4.25 -19.91 25.38
CA VAL A 244 3.49 -19.89 24.12
C VAL A 244 2.61 -21.14 24.20
N ALA A 245 1.33 -20.96 24.51
CA ALA A 245 0.43 -22.10 24.51
C ALA A 245 0.51 -22.72 23.11
N GLY A 246 0.78 -24.02 22.99
CA GLY A 246 0.97 -24.72 21.71
C GLY A 246 -0.14 -24.42 20.70
N ARG A 247 -1.34 -24.10 21.20
CA ARG A 247 -2.49 -23.63 20.43
C ARG A 247 -2.25 -22.31 19.70
N ASN A 248 -1.50 -21.36 20.27
CA ASN A 248 -1.18 -20.08 19.63
C ASN A 248 -0.12 -20.27 18.54
N LEU A 249 0.85 -21.14 18.78
CA LEU A 249 1.87 -21.52 17.82
C LEU A 249 1.22 -22.14 16.57
N ILE A 250 0.35 -23.14 16.75
CA ILE A 250 -0.36 -23.78 15.63
C ILE A 250 -1.19 -22.76 14.84
N ARG A 251 -1.91 -21.87 15.51
CA ARG A 251 -2.70 -20.84 14.84
C ARG A 251 -1.84 -19.84 14.07
N SER A 252 -0.72 -19.43 14.64
CA SER A 252 0.24 -18.53 14.01
C SER A 252 0.87 -19.15 12.78
N ILE A 253 1.32 -20.41 12.89
CA ILE A 253 1.91 -21.16 11.77
C ILE A 253 0.85 -21.35 10.66
N ALA A 254 -0.33 -21.86 10.99
CA ALA A 254 -1.39 -22.08 10.00
C ALA A 254 -1.80 -20.79 9.29
N PHE A 255 -1.90 -19.68 10.02
CA PHE A 255 -2.17 -18.37 9.44
C PHE A 255 -1.03 -17.94 8.50
N ALA A 256 0.22 -18.06 8.94
CA ALA A 256 1.39 -17.69 8.15
C ALA A 256 1.49 -18.57 6.89
N GLU A 257 1.33 -19.89 7.00
CA GLU A 257 1.35 -20.79 5.84
C GLU A 257 0.30 -20.40 4.80
N ILE A 258 -0.97 -20.23 5.20
CA ILE A 258 -2.04 -19.88 4.27
C ILE A 258 -1.79 -18.51 3.62
N ALA A 259 -1.27 -17.56 4.38
CA ALA A 259 -0.97 -16.23 3.86
C ALA A 259 0.25 -16.22 2.92
N PHE A 260 1.35 -16.85 3.31
CA PHE A 260 2.63 -16.74 2.60
C PHE A 260 2.86 -17.82 1.53
N LEU A 261 2.29 -19.03 1.71
CA LEU A 261 2.50 -20.13 0.77
C LEU A 261 2.16 -19.78 -0.69
N PRO A 262 1.05 -19.10 -1.00
CA PRO A 262 0.75 -18.73 -2.38
C PRO A 262 1.87 -17.92 -3.05
N LEU A 263 2.47 -16.96 -2.34
CA LEU A 263 3.58 -16.15 -2.84
C LEU A 263 4.83 -17.00 -3.08
N PHE A 264 5.21 -17.85 -2.12
CA PHE A 264 6.41 -18.68 -2.26
C PHE A 264 6.27 -19.73 -3.37
N VAL A 265 5.11 -20.40 -3.45
CA VAL A 265 4.82 -21.34 -4.54
C VAL A 265 4.87 -20.64 -5.88
N TRP A 266 4.24 -19.47 -6.00
CA TRP A 266 4.23 -18.71 -7.24
C TRP A 266 5.65 -18.25 -7.63
N ARG A 267 6.44 -17.73 -6.69
CA ARG A 267 7.83 -17.35 -6.96
C ARG A 267 8.67 -18.55 -7.43
N HIS A 268 8.47 -19.72 -6.84
CA HIS A 268 9.12 -20.95 -7.31
C HIS A 268 8.69 -21.29 -8.75
N VAL A 269 7.41 -21.21 -9.05
CA VAL A 269 6.89 -21.42 -10.43
C VAL A 269 7.52 -20.43 -11.40
N VAL A 270 7.60 -19.15 -11.04
CA VAL A 270 8.22 -18.11 -11.89
C VAL A 270 9.68 -18.44 -12.16
N THR A 271 10.46 -18.76 -11.16
CA THR A 271 11.91 -19.05 -11.32
C THR A 271 12.17 -20.36 -12.03
N ALA A 272 11.38 -21.42 -11.77
CA ALA A 272 11.64 -22.75 -12.32
C ALA A 272 11.08 -22.92 -13.74
N PHE A 273 9.94 -22.35 -14.04
CA PHE A 273 9.17 -22.66 -15.27
C PHE A 273 8.94 -21.46 -16.21
N VAL A 274 8.76 -20.27 -15.65
CA VAL A 274 8.50 -19.07 -16.48
C VAL A 274 9.79 -18.43 -16.95
N LEU A 275 10.82 -18.39 -16.10
CA LEU A 275 12.09 -17.70 -16.34
C LEU A 275 13.31 -18.58 -16.03
N PRO A 276 13.40 -19.83 -16.57
CA PRO A 276 14.45 -20.78 -16.17
C PRO A 276 15.88 -20.31 -16.48
N ASN A 277 16.06 -19.34 -17.38
CA ASN A 277 17.36 -18.83 -17.83
C ASN A 277 17.55 -17.32 -17.60
N VAL A 278 16.58 -16.64 -17.00
CA VAL A 278 16.72 -15.23 -16.65
C VAL A 278 17.31 -15.18 -15.25
N GLN A 279 18.56 -14.75 -15.14
CA GLN A 279 19.07 -14.30 -13.85
C GLN A 279 18.03 -13.31 -13.31
N THR A 280 17.50 -13.60 -12.14
CA THR A 280 16.62 -12.67 -11.45
C THR A 280 17.45 -11.44 -11.14
N GLN A 281 17.53 -10.54 -12.12
CA GLN A 281 18.06 -9.20 -11.88
C GLN A 281 17.09 -8.59 -10.89
N GLU A 282 17.51 -8.62 -9.64
CA GLU A 282 16.85 -7.79 -8.64
C GLU A 282 16.97 -6.37 -9.17
N PRO A 283 15.86 -5.67 -9.46
CA PRO A 283 15.92 -4.35 -10.11
C PRO A 283 16.64 -3.32 -9.24
N TYR A 284 16.99 -3.69 -8.02
CA TYR A 284 17.53 -2.79 -7.01
C TYR A 284 18.87 -3.22 -6.42
N GLY A 285 19.65 -4.04 -7.10
CA GLY A 285 20.99 -4.42 -6.65
C GLY A 285 21.02 -5.25 -5.36
N SER A 286 22.22 -5.68 -4.98
CA SER A 286 22.44 -6.46 -3.77
C SER A 286 22.03 -5.70 -2.50
N ALA A 287 21.74 -6.42 -1.43
CA ALA A 287 21.41 -5.88 -0.10
C ALA A 287 22.37 -4.77 0.42
N GLN A 288 23.55 -4.65 -0.15
CA GLN A 288 24.51 -3.58 0.14
C GLN A 288 23.99 -2.17 -0.23
N HIS A 289 23.08 -2.05 -1.22
CA HIS A 289 22.47 -0.76 -1.56
C HIS A 289 21.28 -0.38 -0.67
N VAL A 290 20.72 -1.32 0.07
CA VAL A 290 19.55 -1.09 0.93
C VAL A 290 19.89 -0.16 2.11
N VAL A 291 21.07 -0.31 2.69
CA VAL A 291 21.49 0.48 3.87
C VAL A 291 21.93 1.90 3.49
N GLY A 292 22.37 2.14 2.27
CA GLY A 292 22.79 3.46 1.79
C GLY A 292 21.68 4.35 1.25
N GLY A 293 20.47 3.81 1.09
CA GLY A 293 19.35 4.45 0.41
C GLY A 293 18.74 5.65 1.15
N THR A 294 17.48 5.51 1.55
CA THR A 294 16.71 6.58 2.21
C THR A 294 17.28 6.96 3.56
N ALA A 295 17.87 5.99 4.31
CA ALA A 295 18.55 6.30 5.57
C ALA A 295 19.73 7.26 5.34
N GLY A 296 20.56 7.05 4.32
CA GLY A 296 21.64 7.96 3.96
C GLY A 296 21.12 9.33 3.54
N ARG A 297 20.05 9.41 2.74
CA ARG A 297 19.41 10.67 2.35
C ARG A 297 18.69 11.35 3.52
N PHE A 298 18.04 10.58 4.37
CA PHE A 298 17.39 11.10 5.56
C PHE A 298 18.39 11.68 6.54
N ILE A 299 19.51 10.99 6.79
CA ILE A 299 20.62 11.52 7.60
C ILE A 299 21.22 12.75 6.92
N ALA A 300 21.40 12.73 5.61
CA ALA A 300 21.87 13.88 4.83
C ALA A 300 20.89 15.06 4.84
N ALA A 301 19.58 14.80 4.92
CA ALA A 301 18.54 15.82 5.03
C ALA A 301 18.45 16.44 6.44
N ILE A 302 18.76 15.66 7.49
CA ILE A 302 18.77 16.12 8.87
C ILE A 302 20.13 16.73 9.24
N VAL A 303 21.21 16.15 8.70
CA VAL A 303 22.58 16.58 8.96
C VAL A 303 23.09 17.27 7.68
N PRO A 304 23.21 18.60 7.64
CA PRO A 304 23.64 19.35 6.45
C PRO A 304 25.14 19.15 6.16
N PHE A 305 25.64 17.92 6.16
CA PHE A 305 27.04 17.62 5.94
C PHE A 305 27.29 16.97 4.58
N HIS A 306 28.10 17.60 3.77
CA HIS A 306 28.62 17.14 2.48
C HIS A 306 29.26 15.74 2.48
N ALA A 307 29.58 15.18 3.65
CA ALA A 307 30.26 13.90 3.79
C ALA A 307 29.43 12.67 3.35
N LEU A 308 28.13 12.81 3.17
CA LEU A 308 27.22 11.70 2.84
C LEU A 308 26.73 11.72 1.37
N GLY A 309 27.35 12.52 0.50
CA GLY A 309 26.99 12.57 -0.93
C GLY A 309 25.65 13.26 -1.22
N ALA A 310 25.10 13.99 -0.25
CA ALA A 310 23.91 14.81 -0.50
C ALA A 310 24.28 15.94 -1.46
N GLN A 311 23.65 15.95 -2.62
CA GLN A 311 23.75 17.05 -3.55
C GLN A 311 22.96 18.24 -2.98
N TRP A 312 23.65 19.28 -2.59
CA TRP A 312 23.10 20.58 -2.26
C TRP A 312 23.04 21.43 -3.55
N PRO A 313 22.00 22.22 -3.83
CA PRO A 313 20.84 22.53 -2.97
C PRO A 313 19.73 21.48 -3.02
N TRP A 314 18.92 21.40 -1.95
CA TRP A 314 17.72 20.57 -1.94
C TRP A 314 16.78 20.98 -3.07
N THR A 315 16.24 19.99 -3.76
CA THR A 315 15.20 20.20 -4.75
C THR A 315 13.86 20.43 -4.05
N GLY A 316 12.89 21.01 -4.76
CA GLY A 316 11.52 21.12 -4.25
C GLY A 316 10.92 19.75 -3.92
N GLU A 317 11.36 18.69 -4.59
CA GLU A 317 10.95 17.30 -4.33
C GLU A 317 11.50 16.78 -3.00
N ASP A 318 12.76 17.07 -2.67
CA ASP A 318 13.35 16.64 -1.39
C ASP A 318 12.59 17.27 -0.22
N VAL A 319 12.22 18.53 -0.32
CA VAL A 319 11.42 19.25 0.68
C VAL A 319 10.01 18.65 0.75
N THR A 320 9.40 18.35 -0.39
CA THR A 320 8.08 17.73 -0.45
C THR A 320 8.11 16.35 0.18
N ASN A 321 9.08 15.51 -0.16
CA ASN A 321 9.27 14.19 0.43
C ASN A 321 9.48 14.25 1.95
N LEU A 322 10.31 15.19 2.42
CA LEU A 322 10.55 15.38 3.84
C LEU A 322 9.26 15.74 4.59
N ILE A 323 8.53 16.74 4.11
CA ILE A 323 7.34 17.26 4.81
C ILE A 323 6.16 16.29 4.72
N THR A 324 5.95 15.66 3.56
CA THR A 324 4.71 14.94 3.27
C THR A 324 4.80 13.44 3.51
N VAL A 325 6.00 12.88 3.56
CA VAL A 325 6.20 11.43 3.77
C VAL A 325 7.05 11.16 5.02
N VAL A 326 8.26 11.70 5.06
CA VAL A 326 9.23 11.34 6.10
C VAL A 326 8.79 11.85 7.48
N LEU A 327 8.47 13.13 7.59
CA LEU A 327 8.06 13.74 8.86
C LEU A 327 6.80 13.09 9.45
N PRO A 328 5.70 12.89 8.71
CA PRO A 328 4.54 12.16 9.24
C PRO A 328 4.86 10.73 9.65
N ALA A 329 5.71 10.02 8.88
CA ALA A 329 6.12 8.66 9.20
C ALA A 329 6.88 8.59 10.54
N LEU A 330 7.81 9.51 10.78
CA LEU A 330 8.55 9.61 12.04
C LEU A 330 7.65 9.96 13.21
N LEU A 331 6.73 10.91 13.02
CA LEU A 331 5.77 11.29 14.06
C LEU A 331 4.86 10.12 14.44
N TRP A 332 4.41 9.34 13.45
CA TRP A 332 3.63 8.13 13.70
C TRP A 332 4.46 7.02 14.35
N SER A 333 5.76 6.90 14.02
CA SER A 333 6.67 5.98 14.72
C SER A 333 6.83 6.35 16.19
N ALA A 334 6.97 7.64 16.50
CA ALA A 334 7.02 8.12 17.89
C ALA A 334 5.72 7.84 18.65
N ILE A 335 4.56 8.00 17.99
CA ILE A 335 3.24 7.64 18.54
C ILE A 335 3.18 6.13 18.79
N ALA A 336 3.59 5.30 17.82
CA ALA A 336 3.59 3.85 17.94
C ALA A 336 4.47 3.38 19.10
N LEU A 337 5.68 3.92 19.25
CA LEU A 337 6.56 3.63 20.38
C LEU A 337 5.95 4.06 21.72
N ALA A 338 5.28 5.20 21.76
CA ALA A 338 4.60 5.67 22.97
C ALA A 338 3.40 4.76 23.36
N LEU A 339 2.69 4.20 22.37
CA LEU A 339 1.64 3.21 22.59
C LEU A 339 2.23 1.90 23.15
N LEU A 340 3.30 1.39 22.53
CA LEU A 340 3.95 0.15 22.96
C LEU A 340 4.52 0.22 24.38
N ARG A 341 4.94 1.41 24.84
CA ARG A 341 5.37 1.60 26.24
C ARG A 341 4.21 1.47 27.23
N ARG A 342 2.98 1.70 26.78
CA ARG A 342 1.79 1.66 27.66
C ARG A 342 0.99 0.37 27.52
N LYS A 343 0.86 -0.14 26.30
CA LYS A 343 0.07 -1.33 26.00
C LYS A 343 0.63 -2.05 24.80
N LEU A 344 0.93 -3.33 24.95
CA LEU A 344 1.40 -4.17 23.86
C LEU A 344 0.21 -4.64 23.03
N THR A 345 -0.04 -3.99 21.90
CA THR A 345 -1.01 -4.38 20.88
C THR A 345 -0.30 -4.52 19.55
N ILE A 346 -0.95 -5.13 18.56
CA ILE A 346 -0.31 -5.41 17.27
C ILE A 346 -0.28 -4.19 16.34
N GLU A 347 -1.21 -3.27 16.48
CA GLU A 347 -1.42 -2.16 15.55
C GLU A 347 -0.20 -1.22 15.43
N PRO A 348 0.47 -0.82 16.53
CA PRO A 348 1.67 0.00 16.46
C PRO A 348 2.81 -0.67 15.68
N TRP A 349 2.87 -2.00 15.68
CA TRP A 349 3.89 -2.74 14.92
C TRP A 349 3.68 -2.64 13.41
N PHE A 350 2.44 -2.50 12.93
CA PHE A 350 2.18 -2.20 11.52
C PHE A 350 2.87 -0.89 11.10
N VAL A 351 2.78 0.16 11.93
CA VAL A 351 3.44 1.45 11.65
C VAL A 351 4.95 1.27 11.62
N LEU A 352 5.53 0.70 12.67
CA LEU A 352 6.99 0.56 12.79
C LEU A 352 7.57 -0.29 11.66
N ALA A 353 6.94 -1.40 11.30
CA ALA A 353 7.40 -2.27 10.22
C ALA A 353 7.33 -1.57 8.86
N ASN A 354 6.21 -0.89 8.55
CA ASN A 354 6.09 -0.18 7.28
C ASN A 354 7.04 1.01 7.19
N VAL A 355 7.21 1.79 8.27
CA VAL A 355 8.16 2.90 8.28
C VAL A 355 9.60 2.40 8.14
N ALA A 356 9.98 1.34 8.85
CA ALA A 356 11.32 0.77 8.73
C ALA A 356 11.63 0.37 7.29
N ILE A 357 10.72 -0.37 6.63
CA ILE A 357 10.99 -0.88 5.27
C ILE A 357 10.84 0.21 4.21
N PHE A 358 9.77 1.03 4.27
CA PHE A 358 9.42 1.93 3.16
C PHE A 358 9.89 3.37 3.33
N VAL A 359 10.40 3.75 4.47
CA VAL A 359 10.96 5.09 4.69
C VAL A 359 12.45 5.03 4.98
N ILE A 360 12.89 4.09 5.85
CA ILE A 360 14.28 4.04 6.29
C ILE A 360 15.15 3.21 5.33
N PHE A 361 14.68 2.02 4.90
CA PHE A 361 15.47 1.08 4.10
C PHE A 361 15.17 1.10 2.60
N LEU A 362 14.38 2.06 2.11
CA LEU A 362 14.04 2.14 0.70
C LEU A 362 15.29 2.47 -0.15
N PRO A 363 15.51 1.78 -1.30
CA PRO A 363 16.63 2.08 -2.18
C PRO A 363 16.62 3.51 -2.75
N ASN A 364 17.80 4.08 -2.99
CA ASN A 364 17.95 5.45 -3.49
C ASN A 364 17.07 5.80 -4.71
N PRO A 365 16.97 4.98 -5.76
CA PRO A 365 16.18 5.33 -6.93
C PRO A 365 14.69 5.60 -6.62
N ILE A 366 14.16 4.92 -5.61
CA ILE A 366 12.74 5.06 -5.21
C ILE A 366 12.55 6.24 -4.25
N ALA A 367 13.60 6.61 -3.51
CA ALA A 367 13.53 7.69 -2.52
C ALA A 367 13.66 9.09 -3.14
N VAL A 368 14.04 9.18 -4.41
CA VAL A 368 14.34 10.46 -5.09
C VAL A 368 13.08 11.21 -5.46
N ASP A 369 12.12 10.52 -6.06
CA ASP A 369 10.91 11.15 -6.57
C ASP A 369 9.73 10.94 -5.62
N TYR A 370 8.87 11.97 -5.53
CA TYR A 370 7.67 11.92 -4.71
C TYR A 370 6.71 10.81 -5.16
N GLY A 371 6.63 10.56 -6.45
CA GLY A 371 5.73 9.55 -7.00
C GLY A 371 6.04 8.16 -6.48
N SER A 372 7.30 7.78 -6.44
CA SER A 372 7.76 6.48 -5.94
C SER A 372 7.71 6.38 -4.42
N LEU A 373 8.19 7.40 -3.70
CA LEU A 373 8.16 7.43 -2.24
C LEU A 373 6.73 7.52 -1.70
N GLY A 374 5.87 8.34 -2.33
CA GLY A 374 4.46 8.45 -1.99
C GLY A 374 3.74 7.11 -2.14
N ARG A 375 3.97 6.37 -3.24
CA ARG A 375 3.40 5.04 -3.45
C ARG A 375 3.90 4.03 -2.42
N ALA A 376 5.18 4.03 -2.13
CA ALA A 376 5.78 3.15 -1.12
C ALA A 376 5.19 3.38 0.28
N SER A 377 4.75 4.60 0.58
CA SER A 377 4.18 4.97 1.89
C SER A 377 2.68 4.67 2.07
N ILE A 378 1.98 4.14 1.06
CA ILE A 378 0.54 3.75 1.19
C ILE A 378 0.34 2.81 2.40
N GLY A 379 1.26 1.85 2.59
CA GLY A 379 1.22 0.94 3.74
C GLY A 379 1.39 1.65 5.08
N VAL A 380 2.17 2.74 5.14
CA VAL A 380 2.35 3.55 6.36
C VAL A 380 1.05 4.27 6.70
N VAL A 381 0.37 4.86 5.70
CA VAL A 381 -0.93 5.54 5.89
C VAL A 381 -1.99 4.55 6.37
N LEU A 382 -2.07 3.38 5.74
CA LEU A 382 -2.97 2.31 6.17
C LEU A 382 -2.69 1.91 7.63
N ALA A 383 -1.43 1.63 7.98
CA ALA A 383 -1.01 1.25 9.31
C ALA A 383 -1.35 2.31 10.37
N ALA A 384 -1.18 3.60 10.05
CA ALA A 384 -1.52 4.70 10.94
C ALA A 384 -3.03 4.79 11.21
N LEU A 385 -3.86 4.63 10.17
CA LEU A 385 -5.32 4.63 10.31
C LEU A 385 -5.81 3.44 11.14
N LEU A 386 -5.18 2.27 11.01
CA LEU A 386 -5.47 1.10 11.83
C LEU A 386 -5.04 1.27 13.30
N THR A 387 -4.02 2.09 13.55
CA THR A 387 -3.53 2.39 14.90
C THR A 387 -4.33 3.50 15.59
N LEU A 388 -5.09 4.29 14.85
CA LEU A 388 -5.84 5.44 15.37
C LEU A 388 -6.80 5.11 16.54
N PRO A 389 -7.53 3.97 16.56
CA PRO A 389 -8.35 3.59 17.72
C PRO A 389 -7.54 3.44 19.02
N GLN A 390 -6.32 2.90 18.92
CA GLN A 390 -5.44 2.75 20.09
C GLN A 390 -4.96 4.12 20.61
N VAL A 391 -4.65 5.05 19.70
CA VAL A 391 -4.29 6.42 20.08
C VAL A 391 -5.44 7.08 20.86
N ALA A 392 -6.66 6.93 20.36
CA ALA A 392 -7.85 7.52 20.97
C ALA A 392 -8.11 6.99 22.40
N THR A 393 -7.84 5.70 22.63
CA THR A 393 -8.10 5.05 23.94
C THR A 393 -6.95 5.16 24.93
N VAL A 394 -5.70 5.03 24.47
CA VAL A 394 -4.51 4.94 25.34
C VAL A 394 -3.82 6.29 25.54
N LEU A 395 -3.91 7.16 24.56
CA LEU A 395 -3.26 8.48 24.55
C LEU A 395 -4.27 9.61 24.26
N PRO A 396 -5.35 9.78 25.07
CA PRO A 396 -6.42 10.74 24.75
C PRO A 396 -5.92 12.17 24.63
N THR A 397 -4.95 12.58 25.44
CA THR A 397 -4.33 13.92 25.40
C THR A 397 -3.51 14.15 24.12
N ARG A 398 -2.96 13.09 23.53
CA ARG A 398 -2.20 13.12 22.27
C ARG A 398 -3.07 12.89 21.02
N GLY A 399 -4.36 12.62 21.19
CA GLY A 399 -5.27 12.39 20.07
C GLY A 399 -5.40 13.59 19.12
N ARG A 400 -5.27 14.82 19.64
CA ARG A 400 -5.22 16.03 18.81
C ARG A 400 -3.92 16.08 17.99
N PHE A 401 -2.79 15.74 18.60
CA PHE A 401 -1.50 15.67 17.92
C PHE A 401 -1.48 14.60 16.82
N ALA A 402 -1.95 13.39 17.11
CA ALA A 402 -2.05 12.32 16.11
C ALA A 402 -2.96 12.71 14.92
N ARG A 403 -4.09 13.40 15.19
CA ARG A 403 -4.96 13.92 14.14
C ARG A 403 -4.26 15.00 13.31
N GLY A 404 -3.49 15.88 13.96
CA GLY A 404 -2.68 16.89 13.27
C GLY A 404 -1.64 16.26 12.34
N THR A 405 -0.97 15.18 12.77
CA THR A 405 0.00 14.48 11.91
C THR A 405 -0.66 13.77 10.72
N LEU A 406 -1.89 13.25 10.89
CA LEU A 406 -2.66 12.75 9.76
C LEU A 406 -3.03 13.87 8.77
N ALA A 407 -3.30 15.06 9.27
CA ALA A 407 -3.58 16.21 8.42
C ALA A 407 -2.38 16.59 7.54
N LEU A 408 -1.14 16.36 7.99
CA LEU A 408 0.05 16.57 7.15
C LEU A 408 0.05 15.69 5.90
N TRP A 409 -0.46 14.47 5.98
CA TRP A 409 -0.64 13.61 4.81
C TRP A 409 -1.74 14.09 3.86
N SER A 410 -2.67 14.92 4.33
CA SER A 410 -3.71 15.50 3.48
C SER A 410 -3.22 16.73 2.69
N LEU A 411 -2.16 17.41 3.13
CA LEU A 411 -1.64 18.60 2.45
C LEU A 411 -1.30 18.34 0.97
N PRO A 412 -0.57 17.25 0.62
CA PRO A 412 -0.28 16.97 -0.78
C PRO A 412 -1.51 16.63 -1.62
N VAL A 413 -2.60 16.16 -1.02
CA VAL A 413 -3.86 15.90 -1.74
C VAL A 413 -4.37 17.20 -2.35
N TRP A 414 -4.42 18.27 -1.57
CA TRP A 414 -4.89 19.56 -2.04
C TRP A 414 -3.97 20.15 -3.09
N LEU A 415 -2.65 20.03 -2.88
CA LEU A 415 -1.66 20.54 -3.83
C LEU A 415 -1.72 19.74 -5.13
N LEU A 416 -1.73 18.41 -5.06
CA LEU A 416 -1.79 17.57 -6.24
C LEU A 416 -3.13 17.68 -6.96
N THR A 417 -4.23 17.77 -6.23
CA THR A 417 -5.56 17.99 -6.81
C THR A 417 -5.63 19.36 -7.49
N ALA A 418 -5.08 20.41 -6.88
CA ALA A 418 -4.99 21.71 -7.49
C ALA A 418 -4.14 21.69 -8.77
N ILE A 419 -3.02 20.99 -8.74
CA ILE A 419 -2.14 20.80 -9.89
C ILE A 419 -2.87 20.00 -11.00
N LEU A 420 -3.55 18.91 -10.66
CA LEU A 420 -4.31 18.09 -11.61
C LEU A 420 -5.52 18.83 -12.19
N LEU A 421 -6.23 19.62 -11.39
CA LEU A 421 -7.37 20.41 -11.83
C LEU A 421 -6.97 21.64 -12.67
N ASN A 422 -5.77 22.19 -12.47
CA ASN A 422 -5.26 23.33 -13.25
C ASN A 422 -4.68 22.94 -14.63
N GLY A 423 -5.12 21.82 -15.19
CA GLY A 423 -4.81 21.48 -16.58
C GLY A 423 -3.38 21.02 -16.81
N ILE A 424 -2.74 20.48 -15.76
CA ILE A 424 -1.63 19.60 -15.98
C ILE A 424 -2.24 18.30 -16.50
N GLY A 425 -2.68 18.40 -17.74
CA GLY A 425 -2.98 17.26 -18.59
C GLY A 425 -1.75 16.34 -18.64
N PRO A 426 -1.70 15.34 -19.53
CA PRO A 426 -0.73 14.25 -19.55
C PRO A 426 0.76 14.65 -19.64
N ARG A 427 1.11 15.88 -19.32
CA ARG A 427 2.48 16.42 -19.28
C ARG A 427 3.22 16.21 -17.96
N PHE A 428 2.64 15.52 -16.97
CA PHE A 428 3.45 14.92 -15.91
C PHE A 428 4.22 13.74 -16.51
N VAL A 429 5.23 14.07 -17.26
CA VAL A 429 6.34 13.22 -17.61
C VAL A 429 7.27 13.23 -16.39
N TRP A 430 7.14 12.23 -15.56
CA TRP A 430 8.14 11.87 -14.55
C TRP A 430 9.03 10.80 -15.11
#